data_2678c21a038176cd413776a5da0f734b
#
_entry.id   2678c21a038176cd413776a5da0f734b
#
_cell.length_a   1.000
_cell.length_b   1.000
_cell.length_c   1.000
_cell.angle_alpha   90.00
_cell.angle_beta   90.00
_cell.angle_gamma   90.00
#
_symmetry.space_group_name_H-M   'P 1'
#
loop_
_entity.id
_entity.type
_entity.pdbx_description
1 polymer ?
#
loop_
_entity_poly.entity_id
_entity_poly.type
_entity_poly.pdbx_seq_one_letter_code
_entity_poly.pdbx_strand_id
1 'polypeptide(L)'
;MKIDNEYQNGNHASYYGGKDNPYECVKVINAWGERNNWDFQDGFYLGTVLRYLCRNGNKKGNSKEQDLQKCINYLQMYLDKLKSKREQTEPLDYTE
;
A
#
# COMPACT_ATOMS: atom_id res chain seq x y z
N MET A 1 -10.67 -13.80 -23.27
CA MET A 1 -11.26 -12.82 -22.59
C MET A 1 -10.30 -11.85 -22.10
N LYS A 2 -10.58 -10.60 -22.33
CA LYS A 2 -9.66 -9.59 -21.98
C LYS A 2 -9.50 -9.39 -20.53
N ILE A 3 -10.54 -9.69 -19.77
CA ILE A 3 -10.48 -9.55 -18.37
C ILE A 3 -9.50 -10.51 -17.76
N ASP A 4 -9.42 -11.70 -18.33
CA ASP A 4 -8.52 -12.68 -17.82
C ASP A 4 -7.09 -12.25 -17.99
N ASN A 5 -6.78 -11.53 -19.04
CA ASN A 5 -5.44 -11.06 -19.24
C ASN A 5 -5.05 -10.03 -18.19
N GLU A 6 -5.96 -9.19 -17.76
CA GLU A 6 -5.68 -8.26 -16.70
C GLU A 6 -5.25 -8.97 -15.44
N TYR A 7 -5.97 -10.01 -15.05
CA TYR A 7 -5.67 -10.68 -13.83
C TYR A 7 -4.40 -11.51 -13.95
N GLN A 8 -4.24 -12.20 -15.05
CA GLN A 8 -3.13 -13.10 -15.19
C GLN A 8 -1.81 -12.39 -15.29
N ASN A 9 -1.78 -11.24 -15.93
CA ASN A 9 -0.55 -10.53 -16.15
C ASN A 9 -0.26 -9.48 -15.11
N GLY A 10 -1.19 -9.29 -14.17
CA GLY A 10 -1.02 -8.28 -13.15
C GLY A 10 -0.96 -6.89 -13.70
N ASN A 11 -1.56 -6.68 -14.89
CA ASN A 11 -1.36 -5.44 -15.60
C ASN A 11 -2.60 -4.60 -15.53
N HIS A 12 -2.56 -3.49 -14.89
CA HIS A 12 -3.62 -2.46 -14.86
C HIS A 12 -5.01 -3.01 -14.52
N ALA A 13 -5.08 -3.87 -13.52
CA ALA A 13 -6.33 -4.48 -13.12
C ALA A 13 -7.37 -3.43 -12.78
N SER A 14 -8.61 -3.70 -13.14
CA SER A 14 -9.70 -2.74 -12.95
C SER A 14 -9.94 -2.41 -11.48
N TYR A 15 -9.71 -3.36 -10.57
CA TYR A 15 -9.91 -3.08 -9.15
C TYR A 15 -8.84 -2.15 -8.57
N TYR A 16 -7.82 -1.80 -9.34
CA TYR A 16 -6.87 -0.77 -8.96
C TYR A 16 -7.10 0.52 -9.76
N GLY A 17 -8.21 0.63 -10.46
CA GLY A 17 -8.59 1.83 -11.16
C GLY A 17 -8.50 1.77 -12.68
N GLY A 18 -7.73 0.84 -13.22
CA GLY A 18 -7.60 0.69 -14.67
C GLY A 18 -6.59 1.64 -15.29
N LYS A 19 -6.08 1.24 -16.46
CA LYS A 19 -4.93 1.95 -17.04
C LYS A 19 -5.23 3.38 -17.47
N ASP A 20 -6.48 3.70 -17.76
CA ASP A 20 -6.79 5.04 -18.25
C ASP A 20 -7.19 6.01 -17.13
N ASN A 21 -7.19 5.56 -15.90
CA ASN A 21 -7.56 6.38 -14.78
C ASN A 21 -6.31 7.10 -14.26
N PRO A 22 -6.30 8.43 -14.21
CA PRO A 22 -5.13 9.14 -13.69
C PRO A 22 -4.87 8.86 -12.21
N TYR A 23 -5.87 8.32 -11.51
CA TYR A 23 -5.72 7.96 -10.11
C TYR A 23 -5.60 6.46 -9.92
N GLU A 24 -5.23 5.75 -10.97
CA GLU A 24 -4.94 4.34 -10.84
C GLU A 24 -3.90 4.13 -9.73
N CYS A 25 -4.05 3.09 -8.95
CA CYS A 25 -3.27 2.90 -7.74
C CYS A 25 -1.76 3.03 -7.96
N VAL A 26 -1.23 2.40 -8.99
CA VAL A 26 0.20 2.45 -9.23
C VAL A 26 0.69 3.87 -9.51
N LYS A 27 -0.14 4.69 -10.16
CA LYS A 27 0.23 6.06 -10.46
C LYS A 27 0.26 6.91 -9.20
N VAL A 28 -0.68 6.67 -8.29
CA VAL A 28 -0.73 7.37 -7.03
C VAL A 28 0.45 6.97 -6.14
N ILE A 29 0.76 5.69 -6.09
CA ILE A 29 1.89 5.20 -5.31
C ILE A 29 3.19 5.84 -5.81
N ASN A 30 3.37 5.88 -7.13
CA ASN A 30 4.56 6.48 -7.71
C ASN A 30 4.64 7.97 -7.38
N ALA A 31 3.55 8.67 -7.50
CA ALA A 31 3.54 10.11 -7.24
C ALA A 31 3.86 10.42 -5.78
N TRP A 32 3.26 9.67 -4.86
CA TRP A 32 3.49 9.90 -3.44
C TRP A 32 4.89 9.44 -3.03
N GLY A 33 5.36 8.36 -3.62
CA GLY A 33 6.70 7.87 -3.34
C GLY A 33 7.76 8.88 -3.76
N GLU A 34 7.58 9.50 -4.93
CA GLU A 34 8.50 10.52 -5.38
C GLU A 34 8.43 11.76 -4.51
N ARG A 35 7.22 12.20 -4.22
CA ARG A 35 7.06 13.40 -3.43
C ARG A 35 7.67 13.27 -2.04
N ASN A 36 7.52 12.11 -1.42
CA ASN A 36 7.94 11.90 -0.06
C ASN A 36 9.28 11.20 0.08
N ASN A 37 9.94 10.93 -1.02
CA ASN A 37 11.23 10.23 -1.04
C ASN A 37 11.14 8.92 -0.28
N TRP A 38 10.15 8.13 -0.61
CA TRP A 38 9.96 6.85 0.06
C TRP A 38 11.17 5.94 -0.20
N ASP A 39 11.69 5.35 0.86
CA ASP A 39 12.71 4.34 0.70
C ASP A 39 12.04 2.98 0.44
N PHE A 40 12.80 1.93 0.39
CA PHE A 40 12.26 0.62 0.10
C PHE A 40 11.16 0.23 1.06
N GLN A 41 11.36 0.46 2.36
CA GLN A 41 10.37 0.05 3.35
C GLN A 41 9.12 0.91 3.28
N ASP A 42 9.28 2.21 3.12
CA ASP A 42 8.11 3.07 2.93
C ASP A 42 7.30 2.57 1.74
N GLY A 43 7.98 2.29 0.66
CA GLY A 43 7.30 1.84 -0.56
C GLY A 43 6.57 0.54 -0.36
N PHE A 44 7.18 -0.39 0.35
CA PHE A 44 6.54 -1.68 0.60
C PHE A 44 5.30 -1.52 1.49
N TYR A 45 5.47 -0.92 2.66
CA TYR A 45 4.35 -0.86 3.61
C TYR A 45 3.27 0.12 3.17
N LEU A 46 3.66 1.32 2.79
CA LEU A 46 2.68 2.35 2.45
C LEU A 46 2.06 2.09 1.08
N GLY A 47 2.86 1.58 0.15
CA GLY A 47 2.32 1.18 -1.15
C GLY A 47 1.31 0.04 -1.01
N THR A 48 1.59 -0.91 -0.12
CA THR A 48 0.68 -2.02 0.12
C THR A 48 -0.63 -1.51 0.72
N VAL A 49 -0.56 -0.59 1.65
CA VAL A 49 -1.76 0.00 2.24
C VAL A 49 -2.58 0.72 1.16
N LEU A 50 -1.92 1.49 0.31
CA LEU A 50 -2.63 2.19 -0.76
C LEU A 50 -3.31 1.22 -1.70
N ARG A 51 -2.69 0.08 -1.98
CA ARG A 51 -3.31 -0.92 -2.84
C ARG A 51 -4.59 -1.48 -2.21
N TYR A 52 -4.58 -1.78 -0.93
CA TYR A 52 -5.78 -2.28 -0.28
C TYR A 52 -6.87 -1.21 -0.19
N LEU A 53 -6.49 0.04 0.07
CA LEU A 53 -7.46 1.12 0.09
C LEU A 53 -8.09 1.34 -1.29
N CYS A 54 -7.27 1.29 -2.32
CA CYS A 54 -7.76 1.48 -3.67
C CYS A 54 -8.74 0.39 -4.07
N ARG A 55 -8.42 -0.83 -3.72
CA ARG A 55 -9.22 -1.97 -4.10
C ARG A 55 -10.53 -2.03 -3.33
N ASN A 56 -10.50 -1.76 -2.04
CA ASN A 56 -11.69 -1.54 -1.21
C ASN A 56 -12.76 -2.60 -1.42
N GLY A 57 -12.35 -3.87 -1.40
CA GLY A 57 -13.28 -4.98 -1.53
C GLY A 57 -13.70 -5.32 -2.94
N ASN A 58 -13.14 -4.65 -3.94
CA ASN A 58 -13.55 -4.91 -5.32
C ASN A 58 -12.83 -6.10 -5.95
N LYS A 59 -11.81 -6.64 -5.33
CA LYS A 59 -11.16 -7.83 -5.85
C LYS A 59 -11.95 -9.03 -5.41
N LYS A 60 -12.24 -9.94 -6.34
CA LYS A 60 -13.01 -11.10 -6.04
C LYS A 60 -12.37 -11.90 -4.92
N GLY A 61 -13.15 -12.32 -3.96
CA GLY A 61 -12.66 -13.10 -2.83
C GLY A 61 -12.22 -12.30 -1.64
N ASN A 62 -12.28 -10.96 -1.73
CA ASN A 62 -11.91 -10.11 -0.62
C ASN A 62 -13.04 -9.15 -0.30
N SER A 63 -13.40 -9.04 0.96
CA SER A 63 -14.43 -8.10 1.35
C SER A 63 -13.83 -6.75 1.67
N LYS A 64 -14.67 -5.74 1.77
CA LYS A 64 -14.24 -4.41 2.15
C LYS A 64 -13.61 -4.46 3.55
N GLU A 65 -14.22 -5.19 4.46
CA GLU A 65 -13.69 -5.32 5.82
C GLU A 65 -12.34 -5.98 5.84
N GLN A 66 -12.14 -6.99 4.99
CA GLN A 66 -10.84 -7.65 4.90
C GLN A 66 -9.78 -6.69 4.40
N ASP A 67 -10.09 -5.91 3.38
CA ASP A 67 -9.13 -4.96 2.84
C ASP A 67 -8.80 -3.88 3.87
N LEU A 68 -9.79 -3.40 4.61
CA LEU A 68 -9.53 -2.42 5.65
C LEU A 68 -8.69 -3.01 6.78
N GLN A 69 -8.95 -4.25 7.17
CA GLN A 69 -8.17 -4.89 8.21
C GLN A 69 -6.71 -5.07 7.77
N LYS A 70 -6.50 -5.38 6.49
CA LYS A 70 -5.14 -5.49 5.97
C LYS A 70 -4.42 -4.15 6.04
N CYS A 71 -5.12 -3.05 5.76
CA CYS A 71 -4.53 -1.72 5.89
C CYS A 71 -4.07 -1.47 7.32
N ILE A 72 -4.91 -1.77 8.28
CA ILE A 72 -4.59 -1.58 9.69
C ILE A 72 -3.37 -2.42 10.06
N ASN A 73 -3.36 -3.66 9.62
CA ASN A 73 -2.29 -4.59 9.96
C ASN A 73 -0.94 -4.11 9.41
N TYR A 74 -0.91 -3.68 8.16
CA TYR A 74 0.35 -3.25 7.55
C TYR A 74 0.82 -1.91 8.14
N LEU A 75 -0.10 -1.01 8.47
CA LEU A 75 0.28 0.22 9.13
C LEU A 75 0.85 -0.06 10.52
N GLN A 76 0.24 -1.00 11.24
CA GLN A 76 0.73 -1.34 12.57
C GLN A 76 2.11 -2.01 12.50
N MET A 77 2.29 -2.91 11.54
CA MET A 77 3.58 -3.56 11.34
C MET A 77 4.68 -2.54 11.07
N TYR A 78 4.38 -1.56 10.23
CA TYR A 78 5.37 -0.56 9.88
C TYR A 78 5.66 0.36 11.06
N LEU A 79 4.63 0.76 11.76
CA LEU A 79 4.80 1.61 12.94
C LEU A 79 5.66 0.90 13.98
N ASP A 80 5.43 -0.38 14.21
CA ASP A 80 6.20 -1.16 15.16
C ASP A 80 7.67 -1.26 14.72
N LYS A 81 7.88 -1.43 13.42
CA LYS A 81 9.22 -1.51 12.89
C LYS A 81 9.96 -0.21 13.07
N LEU A 82 9.32 0.90 12.82
CA LEU A 82 9.93 2.21 12.98
C LEU A 82 10.26 2.48 14.44
N LYS A 83 9.40 2.07 15.36
CA LYS A 83 9.66 2.24 16.76
C LYS A 83 10.85 1.40 17.21
N SER A 84 10.91 0.17 16.77
CA SER A 84 11.99 -0.73 17.11
C SER A 84 13.33 -0.21 16.61
N LYS A 85 13.33 0.28 15.37
CA LYS A 85 14.53 0.81 14.79
C LYS A 85 15.00 2.03 15.54
N ARG A 86 14.10 2.90 15.95
CA ARG A 86 14.45 4.08 16.66
C ARG A 86 15.02 3.74 18.04
N GLU A 87 14.44 2.76 18.71
CA GLU A 87 14.91 2.32 20.00
C GLU A 87 16.31 1.71 19.92
N GLN A 88 16.68 1.14 18.80
CA GLN A 88 17.98 0.59 18.62
C GLN A 88 19.05 1.64 18.36
N THR A 89 18.67 2.74 17.72
CA THR A 89 19.66 3.70 17.29
C THR A 89 19.71 4.92 18.17
N GLU A 90 18.68 5.22 18.93
CA GLU A 90 18.63 6.39 19.74
C GLU A 90 18.26 6.02 21.13
N PRO A 91 18.85 6.58 22.12
CA PRO A 91 18.46 6.30 23.47
C PRO A 91 17.09 6.76 23.68
N LEU A 92 16.51 6.20 24.63
CA LEU A 92 15.24 6.40 24.70
C LEU A 92 14.66 7.56 25.11
N ASP A 93 15.21 8.40 25.60
CA ASP A 93 14.53 9.40 26.14
C ASP A 93 14.29 10.50 25.36
N TYR A 94 14.05 10.48 24.17
CA TYR A 94 13.72 11.65 23.62
C TYR A 94 12.32 11.78 23.82
N THR A 95 11.88 12.84 24.12
CA THR A 95 10.61 12.97 24.41
C THR A 95 10.01 13.66 23.40
N GLU A 96 9.35 13.74 22.87
CA GLU A 96 8.79 14.35 21.92
C GLU A 96 7.95 15.10 22.10
#